data_f8757aee60f573c7f64813400e8c1c63
#
_entry.id   f8757aee60f573c7f64813400e8c1c63
#
_cell.length_a   1.000
_cell.length_b   1.000
_cell.length_c   1.000
_cell.angle_alpha   90.00
_cell.angle_beta   90.00
_cell.angle_gamma   90.00
#
_symmetry.space_group_name_H-M   'P 1'
#
loop_
_entity.id
_entity.type
_entity.pdbx_description
1 polymer ?
#
loop_
_entity_poly.entity_id
_entity_poly.type
_entity_poly.pdbx_seq_one_letter_code
_entity_poly.pdbx_strand_id
1 'polypeptide(L)'
;VEWFTAPDYWLARLVFQRALAVVYLVAFLTAALQFRALLGERGLTPVPRFVERVPFRRAPSLFQWRYSDRLFAGCAWAGCAVSAALVAGLDSLLPLWGAMLLWLVPWALYLSIVNVGQTWYSFGWESLLLETGFVAVFLGNDEVAPPVVVLFLLRWLLFRVEFGAGLIKMRGDACWRKLTCLDHHHETQPMPGPLSWFFHHLPRPLHRVEVAANHVTQLVVPFLLFTPQPVATVAAALMIATQLWLVLSGNFSWLNWITVVLALSVVRYPVDPPSAAAAPLWYEVVVLAVAALLLFLSHRPVRNMVSRRQVMNRSFDSLHLVNTYGAFGSVSRVRHEVVVEGTADEAPREDGDWREYEFRGKPGDPRRWPRQFAPYHLRLDWMMWFAALSPAYAGPWFATFAERLLEDDRATLRLLRRSPFPPGAPPRFVRARLFRYRYTTWRELRETGACWERTYVREYLPPTRLTGAPDRS
;
A
#
# COMPACT_ATOMS: atom_id res chain seq x y z
N VAL A 1 16.59 23.63 -26.34
CA VAL A 1 15.84 22.89 -27.38
C VAL A 1 14.39 22.82 -26.91
N GLU A 2 13.52 23.66 -27.51
CA GLU A 2 12.11 23.87 -27.06
C GLU A 2 11.25 22.59 -27.00
N TRP A 3 11.58 21.56 -27.78
CA TRP A 3 10.83 20.30 -27.81
C TRP A 3 11.08 19.39 -26.62
N PHE A 4 12.22 19.54 -25.91
CA PHE A 4 12.63 18.65 -24.82
C PHE A 4 12.00 19.01 -23.50
N THR A 5 11.78 20.31 -23.24
CA THR A 5 11.33 20.83 -21.95
C THR A 5 9.93 21.45 -21.99
N ALA A 6 9.24 21.42 -20.86
CA ALA A 6 7.90 21.99 -20.65
C ALA A 6 7.92 22.94 -19.45
N PRO A 7 8.37 24.20 -19.64
CA PRO A 7 8.48 25.16 -18.52
C PRO A 7 7.18 25.39 -17.77
N ASP A 8 6.05 25.37 -18.44
CA ASP A 8 4.71 25.54 -17.84
C ASP A 8 4.35 24.50 -16.77
N TYR A 9 5.11 23.41 -16.68
CA TYR A 9 4.91 22.34 -15.69
C TYR A 9 5.88 22.41 -14.50
N TRP A 10 6.61 23.51 -14.31
CA TRP A 10 7.55 23.66 -13.20
C TRP A 10 6.89 23.48 -11.83
N LEU A 11 5.70 24.11 -11.64
CA LEU A 11 4.97 24.00 -10.38
C LEU A 11 4.36 22.60 -10.21
N ALA A 12 3.89 21.95 -11.28
CA ALA A 12 3.44 20.58 -11.27
C ALA A 12 4.57 19.62 -10.83
N ARG A 13 5.79 19.81 -11.34
CA ARG A 13 6.98 19.09 -10.89
C ARG A 13 7.23 19.30 -9.41
N LEU A 14 7.28 20.54 -8.95
CA LEU A 14 7.55 20.88 -7.55
C LEU A 14 6.54 20.21 -6.62
N VAL A 15 5.24 20.37 -6.89
CA VAL A 15 4.16 19.76 -6.10
C VAL A 15 4.27 18.24 -6.11
N PHE A 16 4.49 17.64 -7.28
CA PHE A 16 4.66 16.19 -7.42
C PHE A 16 5.85 15.68 -6.59
N GLN A 17 7.02 16.30 -6.73
CA GLN A 17 8.22 15.88 -6.01
C GLN A 17 8.04 16.00 -4.50
N ARG A 18 7.52 17.10 -3.98
CA ARG A 18 7.28 17.27 -2.54
C ARG A 18 6.26 16.25 -2.01
N ALA A 19 5.17 16.05 -2.74
CA ALA A 19 4.14 15.08 -2.34
C ALA A 19 4.65 13.63 -2.42
N LEU A 20 5.43 13.27 -3.44
CA LEU A 20 6.08 11.96 -3.55
C LEU A 20 7.07 11.72 -2.39
N ALA A 21 7.86 12.73 -2.03
CA ALA A 21 8.78 12.64 -0.90
C ALA A 21 8.05 12.38 0.43
N VAL A 22 6.85 12.97 0.63
CA VAL A 22 5.99 12.66 1.79
C VAL A 22 5.55 11.20 1.77
N VAL A 23 5.17 10.65 0.60
CA VAL A 23 4.79 9.22 0.49
C VAL A 23 5.98 8.32 0.84
N TYR A 24 7.18 8.63 0.33
CA TYR A 24 8.39 7.89 0.71
C TYR A 24 8.69 7.97 2.20
N LEU A 25 8.55 9.16 2.82
CA LEU A 25 8.74 9.34 4.25
C LEU A 25 7.81 8.41 5.05
N VAL A 26 6.53 8.35 4.69
CA VAL A 26 5.55 7.45 5.34
C VAL A 26 5.91 5.98 5.09
N ALA A 27 6.34 5.62 3.88
CA ALA A 27 6.71 4.25 3.54
C ALA A 27 7.94 3.78 4.34
N PHE A 28 8.99 4.60 4.46
CA PHE A 28 10.16 4.31 5.28
C PHE A 28 9.84 4.29 6.77
N LEU A 29 9.02 5.21 7.27
CA LEU A 29 8.55 5.21 8.65
C LEU A 29 7.78 3.92 8.97
N THR A 30 6.92 3.48 8.06
CA THR A 30 6.20 2.21 8.17
C THR A 30 7.17 1.03 8.26
N ALA A 31 8.22 1.02 7.43
CA ALA A 31 9.25 0.00 7.47
C ALA A 31 10.04 0.03 8.78
N ALA A 32 10.53 1.20 9.20
CA ALA A 32 11.32 1.38 10.41
C ALA A 32 10.61 0.91 11.69
N LEU A 33 9.30 1.15 11.77
CA LEU A 33 8.50 0.84 12.97
C LEU A 33 8.00 -0.61 13.03
N GLN A 34 7.94 -1.33 11.91
CA GLN A 34 7.32 -2.67 11.86
C GLN A 34 8.31 -3.79 11.51
N PHE A 35 9.48 -3.51 10.92
CA PHE A 35 10.35 -4.53 10.34
C PHE A 35 10.82 -5.59 11.35
N ARG A 36 11.13 -5.19 12.59
CA ARG A 36 11.69 -6.13 13.59
C ARG A 36 10.75 -7.30 13.86
N ALA A 37 9.46 -7.01 13.99
CA ALA A 37 8.44 -8.04 14.20
C ALA A 37 8.20 -8.87 12.93
N LEU A 38 8.21 -8.25 11.74
CA LEU A 38 7.81 -8.90 10.50
C LEU A 38 8.98 -9.62 9.82
N LEU A 39 10.13 -8.94 9.69
CA LEU A 39 11.26 -9.31 8.84
C LEU A 39 12.57 -9.48 9.61
N GLY A 40 12.64 -9.01 10.87
CA GLY A 40 13.85 -9.04 11.69
C GLY A 40 14.43 -10.45 11.86
N GLU A 41 15.62 -10.56 12.43
CA GLU A 41 16.30 -11.84 12.71
C GLU A 41 15.41 -12.83 13.46
N ARG A 42 14.53 -12.32 14.34
CA ARG A 42 13.50 -13.08 15.06
C ARG A 42 12.09 -12.76 14.60
N GLY A 43 11.93 -12.16 13.43
CA GLY A 43 10.62 -11.76 12.88
C GLY A 43 9.75 -12.95 12.46
N LEU A 44 8.51 -12.65 12.05
CA LEU A 44 7.56 -13.66 11.57
C LEU A 44 8.04 -14.37 10.30
N THR A 45 8.76 -13.66 9.43
CA THR A 45 9.43 -14.21 8.24
C THR A 45 10.85 -13.62 8.12
N PRO A 46 11.84 -14.18 8.81
CA PRO A 46 13.17 -13.59 8.90
C PRO A 46 13.87 -13.43 7.54
N VAL A 47 14.40 -12.23 7.27
CA VAL A 47 15.17 -11.94 6.04
C VAL A 47 16.40 -12.85 5.89
N PRO A 48 17.18 -13.21 6.92
CA PRO A 48 18.30 -14.13 6.75
C PRO A 48 17.91 -15.43 6.02
N ARG A 49 16.80 -16.05 6.41
CA ARG A 49 16.30 -17.27 5.76
C ARG A 49 15.84 -17.06 4.32
N PHE A 50 15.38 -15.85 3.99
CA PHE A 50 14.97 -15.49 2.64
C PHE A 50 16.17 -15.33 1.70
N VAL A 51 17.20 -14.58 2.11
CA VAL A 51 18.38 -14.32 1.27
C VAL A 51 19.24 -15.56 1.04
N GLU A 52 19.21 -16.53 1.94
CA GLU A 52 19.83 -17.86 1.72
C GLU A 52 19.22 -18.64 0.55
N ARG A 53 17.93 -18.41 0.26
CA ARG A 53 17.14 -19.16 -0.73
C ARG A 53 16.95 -18.44 -2.05
N VAL A 54 16.94 -17.10 -2.02
CA VAL A 54 16.62 -16.28 -3.19
C VAL A 54 17.88 -15.55 -3.66
N PRO A 55 18.38 -15.83 -4.88
CA PRO A 55 19.60 -15.21 -5.39
C PRO A 55 19.42 -13.73 -5.70
N PHE A 56 20.52 -12.94 -5.62
CA PHE A 56 20.55 -11.50 -5.88
C PHE A 56 19.85 -11.10 -7.19
N ARG A 57 20.04 -11.85 -8.27
CA ARG A 57 19.42 -11.55 -9.58
C ARG A 57 17.89 -11.51 -9.55
N ARG A 58 17.26 -12.25 -8.63
CA ARG A 58 15.79 -12.30 -8.49
C ARG A 58 15.26 -11.23 -7.54
N ALA A 59 16.06 -10.85 -6.55
CA ALA A 59 15.70 -9.88 -5.51
C ALA A 59 16.93 -9.04 -5.14
N PRO A 60 17.39 -8.13 -6.05
CA PRO A 60 18.53 -7.27 -5.77
C PRO A 60 18.26 -6.39 -4.56
N SER A 61 19.12 -6.50 -3.56
CA SER A 61 18.97 -5.81 -2.27
C SER A 61 20.32 -5.65 -1.59
N LEU A 62 20.49 -4.56 -0.87
CA LEU A 62 21.67 -4.36 0.02
C LEU A 62 21.77 -5.47 1.06
N PHE A 63 20.66 -6.06 1.48
CA PHE A 63 20.58 -7.11 2.47
C PHE A 63 21.05 -8.48 1.97
N GLN A 64 21.27 -8.65 0.66
CA GLN A 64 21.84 -9.88 0.09
C GLN A 64 23.33 -10.03 0.43
N TRP A 65 24.06 -8.91 0.60
CA TRP A 65 25.47 -8.96 0.98
C TRP A 65 25.65 -9.18 2.48
N ARG A 66 24.84 -8.53 3.29
CA ARG A 66 24.84 -8.68 4.74
C ARG A 66 23.50 -8.24 5.29
N TYR A 67 22.90 -9.05 6.16
CA TYR A 67 21.72 -8.67 6.92
C TYR A 67 22.07 -8.51 8.41
N SER A 68 21.51 -7.50 9.02
CA SER A 68 21.32 -7.36 10.47
C SER A 68 20.16 -6.42 10.72
N ASP A 69 19.48 -6.58 11.85
CA ASP A 69 18.41 -5.66 12.25
C ASP A 69 18.91 -4.21 12.38
N ARG A 70 20.19 -4.01 12.74
CA ARG A 70 20.80 -2.67 12.79
C ARG A 70 20.95 -2.05 11.40
N LEU A 71 21.41 -2.84 10.42
CA LEU A 71 21.54 -2.38 9.04
C LEU A 71 20.19 -2.03 8.44
N PHE A 72 19.17 -2.89 8.66
CA PHE A 72 17.81 -2.60 8.18
C PHE A 72 17.26 -1.32 8.80
N ALA A 73 17.39 -1.15 10.13
CA ALA A 73 17.01 0.07 10.82
C ALA A 73 17.74 1.30 10.25
N GLY A 74 19.05 1.19 10.03
CA GLY A 74 19.88 2.25 9.42
C GLY A 74 19.35 2.65 8.04
N CYS A 75 19.08 1.68 7.16
CA CYS A 75 18.53 1.94 5.83
C CYS A 75 17.14 2.60 5.90
N ALA A 76 16.26 2.12 6.79
CA ALA A 76 14.91 2.67 6.93
C ALA A 76 14.94 4.11 7.48
N TRP A 77 15.75 4.39 8.51
CA TRP A 77 15.87 5.75 9.06
C TRP A 77 16.64 6.70 8.14
N ALA A 78 17.65 6.22 7.40
CA ALA A 78 18.30 7.00 6.34
C ALA A 78 17.28 7.37 5.24
N GLY A 79 16.42 6.43 4.84
CA GLY A 79 15.32 6.71 3.93
C GLY A 79 14.36 7.77 4.46
N CYS A 80 14.01 7.74 5.75
CA CYS A 80 13.22 8.80 6.39
C CYS A 80 13.93 10.16 6.33
N ALA A 81 15.21 10.21 6.66
CA ALA A 81 15.98 11.45 6.68
C ALA A 81 16.10 12.07 5.27
N VAL A 82 16.42 11.26 4.26
CA VAL A 82 16.52 11.72 2.86
C VAL A 82 15.15 12.17 2.34
N SER A 83 14.08 11.42 2.64
CA SER A 83 12.73 11.82 2.24
C SER A 83 12.32 13.14 2.90
N ALA A 84 12.62 13.34 4.18
CA ALA A 84 12.39 14.61 4.88
C ALA A 84 13.18 15.77 4.26
N ALA A 85 14.44 15.53 3.88
CA ALA A 85 15.28 16.52 3.19
C ALA A 85 14.70 16.90 1.81
N LEU A 86 14.17 15.92 1.06
CA LEU A 86 13.46 16.15 -0.20
C LEU A 86 12.15 16.94 0.02
N VAL A 87 11.38 16.66 1.05
CA VAL A 87 10.21 17.47 1.44
C VAL A 87 10.62 18.91 1.71
N ALA A 88 11.74 19.11 2.41
CA ALA A 88 12.28 20.43 2.71
C ALA A 88 12.90 21.17 1.51
N GLY A 89 13.07 20.50 0.36
CA GLY A 89 13.58 21.14 -0.85
C GLY A 89 15.09 21.08 -1.05
N LEU A 90 15.79 20.14 -0.40
CA LEU A 90 17.25 20.02 -0.52
C LEU A 90 17.71 19.77 -1.97
N ASP A 91 16.88 19.11 -2.78
CA ASP A 91 17.15 18.86 -4.20
C ASP A 91 17.24 20.15 -5.03
N SER A 92 16.53 21.21 -4.65
CA SER A 92 16.63 22.54 -5.30
C SER A 92 17.92 23.27 -5.00
N LEU A 93 18.66 22.88 -3.96
CA LEU A 93 19.94 23.49 -3.57
C LEU A 93 21.16 22.77 -4.20
N LEU A 94 20.94 21.65 -4.84
CA LEU A 94 21.98 20.81 -5.42
C LEU A 94 22.07 21.04 -6.94
N PRO A 95 23.27 20.85 -7.53
CA PRO A 95 23.36 20.81 -8.99
C PRO A 95 22.51 19.66 -9.54
N LEU A 96 22.07 19.76 -10.79
CA LEU A 96 21.14 18.82 -11.43
C LEU A 96 21.50 17.33 -11.20
N TRP A 97 22.77 16.95 -11.41
CA TRP A 97 23.25 15.58 -11.15
C TRP A 97 23.14 15.18 -9.67
N GLY A 98 23.37 16.14 -8.76
CA GLY A 98 23.26 15.94 -7.31
C GLY A 98 21.81 15.71 -6.89
N ALA A 99 20.85 16.46 -7.46
CA ALA A 99 19.41 16.25 -7.24
C ALA A 99 18.96 14.87 -7.76
N MET A 100 19.43 14.45 -8.93
CA MET A 100 19.15 13.11 -9.47
C MET A 100 19.68 12.00 -8.55
N LEU A 101 20.90 12.13 -8.05
CA LEU A 101 21.45 11.17 -7.08
C LEU A 101 20.66 11.18 -5.77
N LEU A 102 20.24 12.35 -5.28
CA LEU A 102 19.44 12.46 -4.06
C LEU A 102 18.08 11.73 -4.21
N TRP A 103 17.44 11.80 -5.36
CA TRP A 103 16.20 11.05 -5.67
C TRP A 103 16.45 9.56 -5.89
N LEU A 104 17.62 9.16 -6.38
CA LEU A 104 17.97 7.75 -6.55
C LEU A 104 18.15 7.02 -5.21
N VAL A 105 18.58 7.72 -4.16
CA VAL A 105 18.81 7.13 -2.82
C VAL A 105 17.54 6.51 -2.24
N PRO A 106 16.41 7.24 -2.04
CA PRO A 106 15.19 6.63 -1.49
C PRO A 106 14.66 5.50 -2.37
N TRP A 107 14.78 5.59 -3.71
CA TRP A 107 14.42 4.50 -4.59
C TRP A 107 15.25 3.24 -4.32
N ALA A 108 16.58 3.35 -4.27
CA ALA A 108 17.47 2.21 -4.06
C ALA A 108 17.32 1.57 -2.67
N LEU A 109 17.16 2.39 -1.63
CA LEU A 109 16.91 1.92 -0.27
C LEU A 109 15.55 1.20 -0.18
N TYR A 110 14.51 1.79 -0.78
CA TYR A 110 13.18 1.19 -0.73
C TYR A 110 13.07 -0.08 -1.58
N LEU A 111 13.73 -0.13 -2.74
CA LEU A 111 13.87 -1.35 -3.55
C LEU A 111 14.52 -2.47 -2.73
N SER A 112 15.57 -2.15 -1.98
CA SER A 112 16.23 -3.14 -1.13
C SER A 112 15.31 -3.71 -0.06
N ILE A 113 14.43 -2.88 0.52
CA ILE A 113 13.43 -3.30 1.51
C ILE A 113 12.34 -4.16 0.86
N VAL A 114 11.76 -3.69 -0.27
CA VAL A 114 10.67 -4.38 -0.96
C VAL A 114 11.10 -5.76 -1.43
N ASN A 115 12.30 -5.88 -2.00
CA ASN A 115 12.80 -7.14 -2.56
C ASN A 115 13.05 -8.23 -1.52
N VAL A 116 13.29 -7.89 -0.25
CA VAL A 116 13.37 -8.86 0.84
C VAL A 116 12.10 -8.91 1.70
N GLY A 117 11.12 -8.08 1.36
CA GLY A 117 9.92 -7.84 2.15
C GLY A 117 8.89 -8.97 2.16
N GLN A 118 9.08 -9.96 1.29
CA GLN A 118 8.23 -11.17 1.22
C GLN A 118 6.74 -10.81 1.14
N THR A 119 5.88 -11.57 1.81
CA THR A 119 4.43 -11.34 1.79
C THR A 119 4.01 -9.96 2.33
N TRP A 120 4.80 -9.36 3.23
CA TRP A 120 4.51 -8.05 3.84
C TRP A 120 4.63 -6.88 2.87
N TYR A 121 5.36 -7.07 1.77
CA TYR A 121 5.60 -6.06 0.74
C TYR A 121 5.10 -6.50 -0.65
N SER A 122 4.26 -7.53 -0.74
CA SER A 122 3.70 -8.05 -2.01
C SER A 122 2.46 -7.28 -2.48
N PHE A 123 2.41 -5.97 -2.26
CA PHE A 123 1.27 -5.11 -2.62
C PHE A 123 1.59 -4.24 -3.84
N GLY A 124 0.58 -3.96 -4.65
CA GLY A 124 0.75 -3.15 -5.86
C GLY A 124 1.24 -1.73 -5.60
N TRP A 125 0.92 -1.14 -4.45
CA TRP A 125 1.40 0.20 -4.08
C TRP A 125 2.89 0.24 -3.72
N GLU A 126 3.52 -0.89 -3.38
CA GLU A 126 4.98 -0.97 -3.22
C GLU A 126 5.69 -0.80 -4.56
N SER A 127 5.28 -1.59 -5.57
CA SER A 127 5.80 -1.48 -6.93
C SER A 127 5.48 -0.12 -7.56
N LEU A 128 4.30 0.43 -7.26
CA LEU A 128 3.89 1.75 -7.74
C LEU A 128 4.79 2.87 -7.18
N LEU A 129 5.14 2.80 -5.89
CA LEU A 129 6.06 3.75 -5.28
C LEU A 129 7.46 3.65 -5.90
N LEU A 130 7.95 2.43 -6.15
CA LEU A 130 9.24 2.22 -6.80
C LEU A 130 9.26 2.75 -8.24
N GLU A 131 8.26 2.44 -9.04
CA GLU A 131 8.17 2.93 -10.42
C GLU A 131 8.06 4.47 -10.48
N THR A 132 7.20 5.05 -9.64
CA THR A 132 7.04 6.51 -9.55
C THR A 132 8.33 7.19 -9.12
N GLY A 133 9.01 6.63 -8.11
CA GLY A 133 10.28 7.15 -7.60
C GLY A 133 11.41 7.07 -8.61
N PHE A 134 11.48 5.99 -9.39
CA PHE A 134 12.48 5.88 -10.45
C PHE A 134 12.28 6.94 -11.55
N VAL A 135 11.05 7.16 -11.97
CA VAL A 135 10.74 8.20 -12.97
C VAL A 135 11.05 9.59 -12.42
N ALA A 136 10.81 9.84 -11.13
CA ALA A 136 11.07 11.12 -10.48
C ALA A 136 12.56 11.51 -10.49
N VAL A 137 13.50 10.55 -10.51
CA VAL A 137 14.95 10.81 -10.64
C VAL A 137 15.28 11.68 -11.87
N PHE A 138 14.51 11.50 -12.95
CA PHE A 138 14.76 12.12 -14.25
C PHE A 138 13.90 13.36 -14.50
N LEU A 139 13.17 13.85 -13.50
CA LEU A 139 12.29 15.00 -13.64
C LEU A 139 13.03 16.36 -13.51
N GLY A 140 14.28 16.32 -13.03
CA GLY A 140 15.13 17.49 -12.82
C GLY A 140 14.77 18.28 -11.57
N ASN A 141 15.45 19.40 -11.39
CA ASN A 141 15.26 20.36 -10.31
C ASN A 141 15.06 21.79 -10.87
N ASP A 142 15.23 22.82 -10.02
CA ASP A 142 14.97 24.22 -10.42
C ASP A 142 15.98 24.78 -11.44
N GLU A 143 17.11 24.08 -11.71
CA GLU A 143 18.07 24.50 -12.75
C GLU A 143 17.52 24.37 -14.16
N VAL A 144 16.69 23.36 -14.42
CA VAL A 144 16.15 23.04 -15.75
C VAL A 144 14.64 22.89 -15.74
N ALA A 145 13.97 23.24 -16.83
CA ALA A 145 12.55 22.97 -16.97
C ALA A 145 12.27 21.43 -17.10
N PRO A 146 11.09 20.94 -16.64
CA PRO A 146 10.76 19.52 -16.68
C PRO A 146 10.81 18.94 -18.10
N PRO A 147 11.40 17.75 -18.31
CA PRO A 147 11.40 17.10 -19.63
C PRO A 147 10.01 16.62 -20.04
N VAL A 148 9.59 16.92 -21.26
CA VAL A 148 8.29 16.53 -21.84
C VAL A 148 8.10 15.01 -21.77
N VAL A 149 9.14 14.24 -22.10
CA VAL A 149 9.06 12.77 -22.13
C VAL A 149 8.89 12.19 -20.74
N VAL A 150 9.46 12.78 -19.69
CA VAL A 150 9.28 12.31 -18.30
C VAL A 150 7.85 12.60 -17.83
N LEU A 151 7.31 13.78 -18.15
CA LEU A 151 5.90 14.09 -17.89
C LEU A 151 4.96 13.11 -18.62
N PHE A 152 5.29 12.73 -19.86
CA PHE A 152 4.56 11.70 -20.59
C PHE A 152 4.63 10.34 -19.88
N LEU A 153 5.79 9.93 -19.36
CA LEU A 153 5.95 8.68 -18.60
C LEU A 153 5.11 8.67 -17.33
N LEU A 154 5.00 9.81 -16.61
CA LEU A 154 4.11 9.93 -15.44
C LEU A 154 2.64 9.81 -15.84
N ARG A 155 2.21 10.42 -16.94
CA ARG A 155 0.85 10.24 -17.48
C ARG A 155 0.58 8.80 -17.91
N TRP A 156 1.56 8.16 -18.53
CA TRP A 156 1.48 6.76 -18.92
C TRP A 156 1.38 5.83 -17.71
N LEU A 157 2.12 6.13 -16.63
CA LEU A 157 2.00 5.39 -15.36
C LEU A 157 0.60 5.57 -14.75
N LEU A 158 0.11 6.79 -14.64
CA LEU A 158 -1.24 7.10 -14.13
C LEU A 158 -2.33 6.40 -14.98
N PHE A 159 -2.19 6.43 -16.31
CA PHE A 159 -3.07 5.70 -17.22
C PHE A 159 -3.12 4.20 -16.88
N ARG A 160 -1.95 3.57 -16.70
CA ARG A 160 -1.89 2.13 -16.38
C ARG A 160 -2.51 1.79 -15.02
N VAL A 161 -2.37 2.67 -14.04
CA VAL A 161 -2.98 2.50 -12.71
C VAL A 161 -4.51 2.55 -12.82
N GLU A 162 -5.05 3.60 -13.39
CA GLU A 162 -6.50 3.81 -13.47
C GLU A 162 -7.16 2.85 -14.47
N PHE A 163 -6.67 2.80 -15.70
CA PHE A 163 -7.24 1.95 -16.73
C PHE A 163 -7.09 0.45 -16.41
N GLY A 164 -5.95 0.06 -15.82
CA GLY A 164 -5.73 -1.31 -15.35
C GLY A 164 -6.71 -1.71 -14.24
N ALA A 165 -7.01 -0.82 -13.30
CA ALA A 165 -8.01 -1.04 -12.25
C ALA A 165 -9.43 -1.11 -12.82
N GLY A 166 -9.77 -0.30 -13.81
CA GLY A 166 -11.05 -0.37 -14.51
C GLY A 166 -11.23 -1.68 -15.27
N LEU A 167 -10.21 -2.08 -16.06
CA LEU A 167 -10.26 -3.32 -16.84
C LEU A 167 -10.43 -4.56 -15.97
N ILE A 168 -9.70 -4.67 -14.85
CA ILE A 168 -9.80 -5.85 -13.99
C ILE A 168 -11.17 -5.97 -13.32
N LYS A 169 -11.82 -4.84 -13.00
CA LYS A 169 -13.19 -4.81 -12.50
C LYS A 169 -14.18 -5.32 -13.56
N MET A 170 -14.05 -4.86 -14.80
CA MET A 170 -14.92 -5.29 -15.90
C MET A 170 -14.76 -6.78 -16.25
N ARG A 171 -13.55 -7.33 -16.05
CA ARG A 171 -13.23 -8.75 -16.33
C ARG A 171 -13.43 -9.67 -15.13
N GLY A 172 -13.45 -9.12 -13.93
CA GLY A 172 -13.59 -9.83 -12.66
C GLY A 172 -15.03 -10.12 -12.28
N ASP A 173 -15.36 -9.79 -11.04
CA ASP A 173 -16.68 -10.07 -10.45
C ASP A 173 -17.84 -9.41 -11.23
N ALA A 174 -18.89 -10.19 -11.49
CA ALA A 174 -20.07 -9.72 -12.21
C ALA A 174 -20.78 -8.54 -11.51
N CYS A 175 -20.59 -8.36 -10.21
CA CYS A 175 -21.20 -7.25 -9.48
C CYS A 175 -20.72 -5.88 -9.98
N TRP A 176 -19.49 -5.77 -10.50
CA TRP A 176 -19.02 -4.53 -11.11
C TRP A 176 -19.82 -4.15 -12.34
N ARG A 177 -20.04 -5.12 -13.25
CA ARG A 177 -20.87 -4.91 -14.45
C ARG A 177 -22.35 -4.66 -14.14
N LYS A 178 -22.84 -5.25 -13.03
CA LYS A 178 -24.21 -5.06 -12.54
C LYS A 178 -24.38 -3.84 -11.64
N LEU A 179 -23.31 -3.09 -11.37
CA LEU A 179 -23.25 -1.91 -10.50
C LEU A 179 -23.70 -2.19 -9.05
N THR A 180 -23.46 -3.40 -8.54
CA THR A 180 -23.91 -3.84 -7.20
C THR A 180 -22.78 -4.16 -6.23
N CYS A 181 -21.51 -3.97 -6.62
CA CYS A 181 -20.37 -4.32 -5.77
C CYS A 181 -20.33 -3.51 -4.46
N LEU A 182 -20.78 -2.25 -4.47
CA LEU A 182 -20.75 -1.40 -3.28
C LEU A 182 -21.82 -1.79 -2.24
N ASP A 183 -22.80 -2.60 -2.60
CA ASP A 183 -23.75 -3.20 -1.63
C ASP A 183 -22.98 -4.04 -0.57
N HIS A 184 -21.74 -4.46 -0.87
CA HIS A 184 -20.91 -5.30 -0.01
C HIS A 184 -19.53 -4.70 0.31
N HIS A 185 -18.96 -3.93 -0.61
CA HIS A 185 -17.55 -3.52 -0.57
C HIS A 185 -17.17 -2.77 0.71
N HIS A 186 -17.98 -1.81 1.13
CA HIS A 186 -17.66 -0.97 2.30
C HIS A 186 -17.60 -1.77 3.60
N GLU A 187 -18.39 -2.85 3.70
CA GLU A 187 -18.36 -3.78 4.83
C GLU A 187 -17.17 -4.75 4.74
N THR A 188 -16.88 -5.27 3.54
CA THR A 188 -15.91 -6.36 3.35
C THR A 188 -14.51 -5.89 2.97
N GLN A 189 -14.30 -4.59 2.75
CA GLN A 189 -12.99 -4.04 2.42
C GLN A 189 -11.93 -4.33 3.50
N PRO A 190 -10.63 -4.38 3.16
CA PRO A 190 -9.59 -4.79 4.09
C PRO A 190 -9.60 -3.99 5.39
N MET A 191 -9.47 -2.67 5.29
CA MET A 191 -9.36 -1.76 6.43
C MET A 191 -10.41 -0.66 6.34
N PRO A 192 -11.57 -0.81 6.98
CA PRO A 192 -12.57 0.24 7.03
C PRO A 192 -12.04 1.53 7.67
N GLY A 193 -12.54 2.67 7.19
CA GLY A 193 -12.29 3.99 7.75
C GLY A 193 -13.48 4.52 8.58
N PRO A 194 -13.37 5.71 9.15
CA PRO A 194 -14.42 6.29 10.00
C PRO A 194 -15.77 6.44 9.31
N LEU A 195 -15.77 6.69 8.01
CA LEU A 195 -17.00 6.91 7.24
C LEU A 195 -17.51 5.63 6.55
N SER A 196 -16.78 4.51 6.60
CA SER A 196 -17.14 3.28 5.88
C SER A 196 -18.52 2.75 6.25
N TRP A 197 -18.90 2.85 7.54
CA TRP A 197 -20.23 2.47 7.99
C TRP A 197 -21.33 3.31 7.34
N PHE A 198 -21.12 4.63 7.22
CA PHE A 198 -22.06 5.54 6.55
C PHE A 198 -22.13 5.27 5.05
N PHE A 199 -20.99 5.07 4.39
CA PHE A 199 -20.92 4.68 2.98
C PHE A 199 -21.67 3.38 2.72
N HIS A 200 -21.56 2.39 3.60
CA HIS A 200 -22.29 1.12 3.48
C HIS A 200 -23.81 1.32 3.50
N HIS A 201 -24.30 2.28 4.29
CA HIS A 201 -25.73 2.56 4.47
C HIS A 201 -26.29 3.59 3.50
N LEU A 202 -25.52 4.02 2.49
CA LEU A 202 -26.05 4.82 1.41
C LEU A 202 -27.13 4.06 0.61
N PRO A 203 -28.15 4.76 0.09
CA PRO A 203 -29.18 4.14 -0.73
C PRO A 203 -28.59 3.42 -1.96
N ARG A 204 -29.09 2.24 -2.30
CA ARG A 204 -28.63 1.45 -3.45
C ARG A 204 -28.52 2.21 -4.78
N PRO A 205 -29.44 3.14 -5.14
CA PRO A 205 -29.27 3.95 -6.34
C PRO A 205 -27.98 4.78 -6.33
N LEU A 206 -27.57 5.32 -5.18
CA LEU A 206 -26.29 6.06 -5.04
C LEU A 206 -25.10 5.15 -5.21
N HIS A 207 -25.11 3.92 -4.66
CA HIS A 207 -24.07 2.93 -4.90
C HIS A 207 -23.91 2.64 -6.40
N ARG A 208 -25.01 2.51 -7.15
CA ARG A 208 -24.96 2.30 -8.61
C ARG A 208 -24.34 3.48 -9.34
N VAL A 209 -24.72 4.70 -8.97
CA VAL A 209 -24.15 5.93 -9.55
C VAL A 209 -22.65 6.00 -9.24
N GLU A 210 -22.24 5.69 -8.01
CA GLU A 210 -20.85 5.69 -7.59
C GLU A 210 -20.02 4.68 -8.39
N VAL A 211 -20.51 3.45 -8.58
CA VAL A 211 -19.84 2.44 -9.42
C VAL A 211 -19.75 2.90 -10.87
N ALA A 212 -20.82 3.45 -11.43
CA ALA A 212 -20.83 3.95 -12.81
C ALA A 212 -19.84 5.12 -12.99
N ALA A 213 -19.81 6.07 -12.06
CA ALA A 213 -18.86 7.18 -12.06
C ALA A 213 -17.41 6.66 -11.96
N ASN A 214 -17.16 5.67 -11.10
CA ASN A 214 -15.85 5.03 -11.00
C ASN A 214 -15.44 4.35 -12.30
N HIS A 215 -16.36 3.67 -13.00
CA HIS A 215 -16.07 3.08 -14.32
C HIS A 215 -15.74 4.14 -15.36
N VAL A 216 -16.46 5.25 -15.41
CA VAL A 216 -16.13 6.36 -16.32
C VAL A 216 -14.75 6.92 -15.99
N THR A 217 -14.45 7.19 -14.71
CA THR A 217 -13.16 7.73 -14.29
C THR A 217 -12.00 6.78 -14.60
N GLN A 218 -12.22 5.47 -14.53
CA GLN A 218 -11.15 4.48 -14.73
C GLN A 218 -11.03 3.98 -16.18
N LEU A 219 -12.08 4.02 -16.98
CA LEU A 219 -12.06 3.46 -18.33
C LEU A 219 -12.08 4.52 -19.46
N VAL A 220 -12.60 5.71 -19.19
CA VAL A 220 -12.72 6.77 -20.19
C VAL A 220 -11.76 7.92 -19.90
N VAL A 221 -11.80 8.47 -18.68
CA VAL A 221 -11.01 9.64 -18.31
C VAL A 221 -9.49 9.46 -18.52
N PRO A 222 -8.87 8.25 -18.34
CA PRO A 222 -7.43 8.10 -18.53
C PRO A 222 -6.95 8.46 -19.95
N PHE A 223 -7.77 8.27 -20.96
CA PHE A 223 -7.41 8.68 -22.34
C PHE A 223 -7.28 10.20 -22.49
N LEU A 224 -8.03 10.96 -21.69
CA LEU A 224 -7.98 12.42 -21.70
C LEU A 224 -6.67 12.99 -21.13
N LEU A 225 -5.87 12.17 -20.42
CA LEU A 225 -4.53 12.58 -19.93
C LEU A 225 -3.57 12.96 -21.07
N PHE A 226 -3.81 12.43 -22.27
CA PHE A 226 -2.96 12.64 -23.45
C PHE A 226 -3.50 13.72 -24.39
N THR A 227 -4.58 14.40 -24.01
CA THR A 227 -5.14 15.52 -24.78
C THR A 227 -4.46 16.84 -24.41
N PRO A 228 -4.60 17.88 -25.25
CA PRO A 228 -4.13 19.23 -24.91
C PRO A 228 -4.80 19.81 -23.66
N GLN A 229 -4.11 20.76 -23.02
CA GLN A 229 -4.71 21.55 -21.95
C GLN A 229 -5.85 22.44 -22.48
N PRO A 230 -6.93 22.68 -21.69
CA PRO A 230 -7.07 22.32 -20.26
C PRO A 230 -7.69 20.94 -20.00
N VAL A 231 -8.00 20.14 -21.05
CA VAL A 231 -8.73 18.87 -20.91
C VAL A 231 -7.97 17.87 -20.03
N ALA A 232 -6.64 17.77 -20.21
CA ALA A 232 -5.81 16.90 -19.37
C ALA A 232 -5.86 17.30 -17.88
N THR A 233 -5.88 18.60 -17.56
CA THR A 233 -6.05 19.09 -16.18
C THR A 233 -7.41 18.70 -15.60
N VAL A 234 -8.49 18.80 -16.38
CA VAL A 234 -9.83 18.36 -15.94
C VAL A 234 -9.85 16.86 -15.68
N ALA A 235 -9.24 16.06 -16.55
CA ALA A 235 -9.10 14.63 -16.35
C ALA A 235 -8.38 14.30 -15.03
N ALA A 236 -7.25 14.95 -14.77
CA ALA A 236 -6.51 14.81 -13.52
C ALA A 236 -7.35 15.21 -12.30
N ALA A 237 -8.09 16.31 -12.37
CA ALA A 237 -8.97 16.77 -11.28
C ALA A 237 -10.09 15.76 -10.98
N LEU A 238 -10.70 15.14 -11.99
CA LEU A 238 -11.69 14.07 -11.81
C LEU A 238 -11.08 12.83 -11.13
N MET A 239 -9.86 12.44 -11.53
CA MET A 239 -9.15 11.34 -10.87
C MET A 239 -8.83 11.68 -9.41
N ILE A 240 -8.31 12.87 -9.13
CA ILE A 240 -8.04 13.34 -7.76
C ILE A 240 -9.31 13.28 -6.92
N ALA A 241 -10.44 13.81 -7.41
CA ALA A 241 -11.71 13.78 -6.70
C ALA A 241 -12.15 12.34 -6.39
N THR A 242 -12.04 11.42 -7.36
CA THR A 242 -12.37 10.01 -7.17
C THR A 242 -11.44 9.35 -6.15
N GLN A 243 -10.14 9.60 -6.20
CA GLN A 243 -9.18 9.03 -5.25
C GLN A 243 -9.41 9.56 -3.82
N LEU A 244 -9.73 10.86 -3.65
CA LEU A 244 -10.08 11.42 -2.34
C LEU A 244 -11.38 10.83 -1.80
N TRP A 245 -12.36 10.55 -2.67
CA TRP A 245 -13.57 9.83 -2.29
C TRP A 245 -13.26 8.44 -1.74
N LEU A 246 -12.34 7.71 -2.39
CA LEU A 246 -11.89 6.40 -1.91
C LEU A 246 -11.14 6.50 -0.57
N VAL A 247 -10.34 7.56 -0.36
CA VAL A 247 -9.68 7.83 0.94
C VAL A 247 -10.71 8.00 2.06
N LEU A 248 -11.83 8.69 1.79
CA LEU A 248 -12.91 8.87 2.75
C LEU A 248 -13.64 7.56 3.06
N SER A 249 -13.73 6.66 2.08
CA SER A 249 -14.48 5.41 2.21
C SER A 249 -13.70 4.26 2.86
N GLY A 250 -12.36 4.36 3.00
CA GLY A 250 -11.54 3.30 3.59
C GLY A 250 -10.05 3.63 3.69
N ASN A 251 -9.26 2.65 4.13
CA ASN A 251 -7.82 2.76 4.29
C ASN A 251 -7.10 1.82 3.31
N PHE A 252 -6.46 2.38 2.29
CA PHE A 252 -5.77 1.62 1.24
C PHE A 252 -4.27 1.94 1.18
N SER A 253 -3.62 2.10 2.35
CA SER A 253 -2.21 2.47 2.45
C SER A 253 -1.96 3.77 1.66
N TRP A 254 -0.87 3.85 0.90
CA TRP A 254 -0.58 5.00 0.03
C TRP A 254 -1.06 4.84 -1.41
N LEU A 255 -1.87 3.82 -1.74
CA LEU A 255 -2.34 3.61 -3.11
C LEU A 255 -3.07 4.84 -3.68
N ASN A 256 -4.09 5.32 -2.97
CA ASN A 256 -4.86 6.49 -3.40
C ASN A 256 -4.01 7.76 -3.41
N TRP A 257 -3.16 7.92 -2.40
CA TRP A 257 -2.30 9.10 -2.26
C TRP A 257 -1.27 9.20 -3.37
N ILE A 258 -0.60 8.09 -3.75
CA ILE A 258 0.36 8.12 -4.86
C ILE A 258 -0.33 8.33 -6.21
N THR A 259 -1.58 7.85 -6.36
CA THR A 259 -2.38 8.13 -7.56
C THR A 259 -2.76 9.62 -7.64
N VAL A 260 -3.10 10.25 -6.52
CA VAL A 260 -3.29 11.72 -6.43
C VAL A 260 -1.99 12.44 -6.81
N VAL A 261 -0.85 12.02 -6.26
CA VAL A 261 0.47 12.61 -6.56
C VAL A 261 0.77 12.54 -8.07
N LEU A 262 0.53 11.39 -8.70
CA LEU A 262 0.67 11.23 -10.14
C LEU A 262 -0.27 12.18 -10.92
N ALA A 263 -1.52 12.30 -10.49
CA ALA A 263 -2.47 13.20 -11.15
C ALA A 263 -2.08 14.69 -11.02
N LEU A 264 -1.49 15.10 -9.89
CA LEU A 264 -0.97 16.46 -9.69
C LEU A 264 0.13 16.82 -10.71
N SER A 265 0.91 15.85 -11.21
CA SER A 265 1.93 16.09 -12.24
C SER A 265 1.35 16.46 -13.61
N VAL A 266 0.07 16.19 -13.84
CA VAL A 266 -0.63 16.47 -15.12
C VAL A 266 -1.22 17.87 -15.16
N VAL A 267 -1.47 18.46 -13.98
CA VAL A 267 -2.13 19.77 -13.84
C VAL A 267 -1.23 20.88 -14.34
N ARG A 268 -1.74 21.69 -15.26
CA ARG A 268 -1.09 22.95 -15.63
C ARG A 268 -1.63 24.06 -14.71
N TYR A 269 -0.75 24.57 -13.87
CA TYR A 269 -1.09 25.66 -12.94
C TYR A 269 -0.98 27.01 -13.67
N PRO A 270 -1.88 27.94 -13.43
CA PRO A 270 -1.87 29.27 -14.11
C PRO A 270 -0.86 30.22 -13.43
N VAL A 271 0.41 29.80 -13.40
CA VAL A 271 1.52 30.58 -12.81
C VAL A 271 2.67 30.59 -13.79
N ASP A 272 3.22 31.78 -14.06
CA ASP A 272 4.33 31.91 -14.99
C ASP A 272 5.57 31.14 -14.54
N PRO A 273 6.26 30.45 -15.47
CA PRO A 273 7.45 29.70 -15.14
C PRO A 273 8.61 30.63 -14.76
N PRO A 274 9.43 30.25 -13.76
CA PRO A 274 10.67 30.93 -13.50
C PRO A 274 11.66 30.74 -14.65
N SER A 275 12.64 31.63 -14.78
CA SER A 275 13.73 31.44 -15.72
C SER A 275 14.51 30.17 -15.37
N ALA A 276 14.68 29.28 -16.35
CA ALA A 276 15.44 28.04 -16.21
C ALA A 276 16.56 28.01 -17.24
N ALA A 277 17.68 27.36 -16.91
CA ALA A 277 18.76 27.15 -17.84
C ALA A 277 18.37 26.15 -18.95
N ALA A 278 19.05 26.20 -20.06
CA ALA A 278 18.94 25.17 -21.09
C ALA A 278 19.42 23.82 -20.53
N ALA A 279 18.70 22.76 -20.84
CA ALA A 279 19.09 21.42 -20.42
C ALA A 279 20.47 21.06 -21.00
N PRO A 280 21.43 20.56 -20.18
CA PRO A 280 22.71 20.13 -20.69
C PRO A 280 22.57 18.84 -21.49
N LEU A 281 23.38 18.70 -22.55
CA LEU A 281 23.30 17.57 -23.48
C LEU A 281 23.37 16.19 -22.79
N TRP A 282 24.23 16.04 -21.78
CA TRP A 282 24.32 14.79 -21.02
C TRP A 282 23.01 14.38 -20.38
N TYR A 283 22.25 15.36 -19.85
CA TYR A 283 20.95 15.12 -19.23
C TYR A 283 19.90 14.75 -20.27
N GLU A 284 19.88 15.43 -21.43
CA GLU A 284 18.98 15.07 -22.54
C GLU A 284 19.22 13.61 -22.98
N VAL A 285 20.49 13.22 -23.18
CA VAL A 285 20.84 11.84 -23.55
C VAL A 285 20.42 10.82 -22.52
N VAL A 286 20.69 11.07 -21.24
CA VAL A 286 20.31 10.16 -20.13
C VAL A 286 18.78 10.01 -20.06
N VAL A 287 18.05 11.11 -20.08
CA VAL A 287 16.59 11.11 -20.03
C VAL A 287 15.97 10.36 -21.21
N LEU A 288 16.47 10.60 -22.43
CA LEU A 288 15.95 9.91 -23.63
C LEU A 288 16.29 8.41 -23.62
N ALA A 289 17.48 8.03 -23.16
CA ALA A 289 17.87 6.63 -23.05
C ALA A 289 16.98 5.88 -22.03
N VAL A 290 16.75 6.48 -20.87
CA VAL A 290 15.85 5.91 -19.85
C VAL A 290 14.41 5.87 -20.34
N ALA A 291 13.92 6.92 -21.01
CA ALA A 291 12.59 6.92 -21.58
C ALA A 291 12.41 5.81 -22.62
N ALA A 292 13.39 5.61 -23.50
CA ALA A 292 13.39 4.51 -24.48
C ALA A 292 13.33 3.14 -23.78
N LEU A 293 14.12 2.94 -22.71
CA LEU A 293 14.09 1.72 -21.90
C LEU A 293 12.70 1.48 -21.28
N LEU A 294 12.12 2.49 -20.60
CA LEU A 294 10.82 2.35 -19.94
C LEU A 294 9.68 2.13 -20.96
N LEU A 295 9.72 2.79 -22.09
CA LEU A 295 8.77 2.56 -23.20
C LEU A 295 8.92 1.15 -23.77
N PHE A 296 10.15 0.67 -23.95
CA PHE A 296 10.40 -0.72 -24.37
C PHE A 296 9.84 -1.70 -23.33
N LEU A 297 10.13 -1.53 -22.05
CA LEU A 297 9.61 -2.40 -20.99
C LEU A 297 8.07 -2.37 -20.87
N SER A 298 7.44 -1.28 -21.31
CA SER A 298 5.99 -1.10 -21.29
C SER A 298 5.23 -2.08 -22.19
N HIS A 299 5.92 -2.80 -23.12
CA HIS A 299 5.26 -3.86 -23.92
C HIS A 299 4.61 -4.94 -23.04
N ARG A 300 5.19 -5.24 -21.86
CA ARG A 300 4.67 -6.26 -20.94
C ARG A 300 3.36 -5.87 -20.29
N PRO A 301 3.23 -4.71 -19.64
CA PRO A 301 1.93 -4.27 -19.10
C PRO A 301 0.89 -4.02 -20.21
N VAL A 302 1.28 -3.53 -21.39
CA VAL A 302 0.35 -3.39 -22.53
C VAL A 302 -0.21 -4.76 -22.92
N ARG A 303 0.66 -5.76 -23.10
CA ARG A 303 0.24 -7.13 -23.41
C ARG A 303 -0.69 -7.70 -22.32
N ASN A 304 -0.40 -7.38 -21.06
CA ASN A 304 -1.25 -7.78 -19.92
C ASN A 304 -2.62 -7.11 -19.99
N MET A 305 -2.69 -5.82 -20.30
CA MET A 305 -3.96 -5.08 -20.41
C MET A 305 -4.86 -5.61 -21.55
N VAL A 306 -4.29 -6.00 -22.70
CA VAL A 306 -5.07 -6.58 -23.79
C VAL A 306 -5.40 -8.06 -23.60
N SER A 307 -4.74 -8.75 -22.67
CA SER A 307 -4.98 -10.17 -22.36
C SER A 307 -6.32 -10.38 -21.67
N ARG A 308 -7.05 -11.43 -22.06
CA ARG A 308 -8.25 -11.87 -21.34
C ARG A 308 -7.94 -12.41 -19.95
N ARG A 309 -6.70 -12.85 -19.69
CA ARG A 309 -6.20 -13.33 -18.40
C ARG A 309 -5.30 -12.27 -17.76
N GLN A 310 -5.84 -11.08 -17.58
CA GLN A 310 -5.13 -9.98 -16.95
C GLN A 310 -4.71 -10.33 -15.52
N VAL A 311 -3.43 -10.11 -15.20
CA VAL A 311 -2.86 -10.26 -13.85
C VAL A 311 -2.75 -8.88 -13.20
N MET A 312 -3.12 -8.79 -11.92
CA MET A 312 -2.98 -7.57 -11.11
C MET A 312 -1.63 -7.52 -10.40
N ASN A 313 -1.13 -6.31 -10.20
CA ASN A 313 -0.06 -6.00 -9.24
C ASN A 313 1.18 -6.89 -9.41
N ARG A 314 1.61 -7.08 -10.66
CA ARG A 314 2.79 -7.88 -10.99
C ARG A 314 3.90 -7.00 -11.52
N SER A 315 5.09 -7.16 -10.97
CA SER A 315 6.34 -6.69 -11.54
C SER A 315 6.90 -7.70 -12.54
N PHE A 316 7.45 -7.23 -13.64
CA PHE A 316 8.06 -8.08 -14.69
C PHE A 316 9.58 -8.09 -14.63
N ASP A 317 10.16 -7.25 -13.79
CA ASP A 317 11.59 -7.16 -13.55
C ASP A 317 11.88 -6.99 -12.05
N SER A 318 13.10 -7.34 -11.64
CA SER A 318 13.51 -7.30 -10.25
C SER A 318 13.81 -5.91 -9.70
N LEU A 319 13.83 -4.88 -10.58
CA LEU A 319 14.00 -3.48 -10.21
C LEU A 319 12.66 -2.73 -10.12
N HIS A 320 11.56 -3.38 -10.45
CA HIS A 320 10.21 -2.83 -10.46
C HIS A 320 10.04 -1.58 -11.32
N LEU A 321 10.74 -1.53 -12.47
CA LEU A 321 10.78 -0.34 -13.32
C LEU A 321 9.47 -0.10 -14.07
N VAL A 322 8.80 -1.15 -14.54
CA VAL A 322 7.51 -1.04 -15.23
C VAL A 322 6.61 -2.22 -14.84
N ASN A 323 5.45 -1.92 -14.25
CA ASN A 323 4.59 -2.91 -13.62
C ASN A 323 3.15 -2.88 -14.16
N THR A 324 2.36 -3.89 -13.77
CA THR A 324 0.91 -3.90 -13.98
C THR A 324 0.20 -3.58 -12.68
N TYR A 325 -0.92 -2.89 -12.81
CA TYR A 325 -1.73 -2.46 -11.68
C TYR A 325 -3.18 -2.90 -11.86
N GLY A 326 -3.85 -3.08 -10.74
CA GLY A 326 -5.27 -3.39 -10.66
C GLY A 326 -5.70 -3.46 -9.22
N ALA A 327 -6.97 -3.19 -8.97
CA ALA A 327 -7.53 -3.22 -7.63
C ALA A 327 -8.97 -3.71 -7.66
N PHE A 328 -9.33 -4.52 -6.66
CA PHE A 328 -10.70 -4.93 -6.37
C PHE A 328 -11.42 -5.62 -7.54
N GLY A 329 -10.71 -6.46 -8.29
CA GLY A 329 -11.31 -7.27 -9.36
C GLY A 329 -12.43 -8.20 -8.86
N SER A 330 -12.37 -8.61 -7.59
CA SER A 330 -13.42 -9.34 -6.88
C SER A 330 -13.75 -8.66 -5.55
N VAL A 331 -15.00 -8.84 -5.08
CA VAL A 331 -15.51 -8.30 -3.82
C VAL A 331 -16.16 -9.42 -3.03
N SER A 332 -15.72 -9.63 -1.78
CA SER A 332 -16.34 -10.58 -0.86
C SER A 332 -17.77 -10.15 -0.51
N ARG A 333 -18.66 -11.14 -0.30
CA ARG A 333 -20.06 -10.88 0.09
C ARG A 333 -20.26 -10.89 1.60
N VAL A 334 -19.33 -11.52 2.29
CA VAL A 334 -19.36 -11.69 3.75
C VAL A 334 -18.00 -11.31 4.29
N ARG A 335 -18.01 -10.54 5.37
CA ARG A 335 -16.78 -10.23 6.10
C ARG A 335 -16.51 -11.31 7.13
N HIS A 336 -15.32 -11.88 7.06
CA HIS A 336 -14.78 -12.73 8.11
C HIS A 336 -13.61 -12.04 8.81
N GLU A 337 -13.47 -12.31 10.11
CA GLU A 337 -12.35 -11.84 10.92
C GLU A 337 -11.79 -12.97 11.75
N VAL A 338 -10.46 -13.08 11.78
CA VAL A 338 -9.76 -13.97 12.72
C VAL A 338 -9.51 -13.19 14.01
N VAL A 339 -10.10 -13.66 15.10
CA VAL A 339 -9.91 -13.13 16.45
C VAL A 339 -8.92 -14.03 17.17
N VAL A 340 -7.83 -13.45 17.66
CA VAL A 340 -6.77 -14.16 18.38
C VAL A 340 -6.94 -13.92 19.86
N GLU A 341 -6.93 -15.00 20.64
CA GLU A 341 -7.18 -14.98 22.08
C GLU A 341 -6.08 -15.74 22.83
N GLY A 342 -5.80 -15.31 24.03
CA GLY A 342 -4.90 -16.02 24.93
C GLY A 342 -5.57 -16.29 26.26
N THR A 343 -5.09 -17.30 26.97
CA THR A 343 -5.47 -17.60 28.37
C THR A 343 -4.27 -17.96 29.22
N ALA A 344 -4.32 -17.60 30.48
CA ALA A 344 -3.35 -18.03 31.49
C ALA A 344 -3.73 -19.35 32.18
N ASP A 345 -4.91 -19.91 31.87
CA ASP A 345 -5.40 -21.15 32.47
C ASP A 345 -4.48 -22.33 32.18
N GLU A 346 -4.30 -23.23 33.14
CA GLU A 346 -3.48 -24.42 32.96
C GLU A 346 -4.14 -25.48 32.09
N ALA A 347 -5.45 -25.59 32.18
CA ALA A 347 -6.28 -26.50 31.37
C ALA A 347 -7.37 -25.67 30.68
N PRO A 348 -7.09 -25.17 29.47
CA PRO A 348 -8.00 -24.27 28.80
C PRO A 348 -9.31 -24.99 28.44
N ARG A 349 -10.44 -24.42 28.88
CA ARG A 349 -11.78 -24.82 28.48
C ARG A 349 -12.27 -23.93 27.36
N GLU A 350 -13.26 -24.37 26.60
CA GLU A 350 -13.84 -23.59 25.52
C GLU A 350 -14.43 -22.27 26.03
N ASP A 351 -15.07 -22.30 27.18
CA ASP A 351 -15.73 -21.19 27.92
C ASP A 351 -14.84 -20.56 29.02
N GLY A 352 -13.52 -20.87 29.02
CA GLY A 352 -12.55 -20.34 30.01
C GLY A 352 -12.28 -18.84 29.87
N ASP A 353 -11.36 -18.30 30.72
CA ASP A 353 -10.94 -16.88 30.66
C ASP A 353 -10.05 -16.60 29.43
N TRP A 354 -10.66 -16.59 28.24
CA TRP A 354 -10.00 -16.22 27.01
C TRP A 354 -10.09 -14.72 26.80
N ARG A 355 -8.93 -14.07 26.58
CA ARG A 355 -8.80 -12.63 26.40
C ARG A 355 -8.31 -12.30 24.99
N GLU A 356 -8.99 -11.39 24.30
CA GLU A 356 -8.70 -11.03 22.93
C GLU A 356 -7.51 -10.07 22.82
N TYR A 357 -6.63 -10.33 21.82
CA TYR A 357 -5.63 -9.38 21.36
C TYR A 357 -6.27 -8.38 20.40
N GLU A 358 -6.10 -7.09 20.69
CA GLU A 358 -6.64 -6.02 19.84
C GLU A 358 -5.64 -5.58 18.78
N PHE A 359 -6.08 -5.60 17.53
CA PHE A 359 -5.33 -5.06 16.39
C PHE A 359 -5.59 -3.55 16.23
N ARG A 360 -4.72 -2.85 15.49
CA ARG A 360 -4.79 -1.39 15.36
C ARG A 360 -5.86 -0.93 14.40
N GLY A 361 -6.00 -1.55 13.24
CA GLY A 361 -6.83 -1.11 12.12
C GLY A 361 -7.99 -2.03 11.78
N LYS A 362 -7.78 -3.35 11.84
CA LYS A 362 -8.85 -4.29 11.52
C LYS A 362 -9.98 -4.28 12.57
N PRO A 363 -11.22 -4.62 12.21
CA PRO A 363 -12.29 -4.83 13.16
C PRO A 363 -11.92 -5.85 14.26
N GLY A 364 -12.35 -5.56 15.47
CA GLY A 364 -12.14 -6.39 16.66
C GLY A 364 -13.34 -6.23 17.59
N ASP A 365 -13.21 -5.44 18.67
CA ASP A 365 -14.35 -5.08 19.52
C ASP A 365 -15.48 -4.45 18.68
N PRO A 366 -16.71 -4.99 18.71
CA PRO A 366 -17.83 -4.49 17.95
C PRO A 366 -18.19 -3.01 18.21
N ARG A 367 -17.90 -2.49 19.39
CA ARG A 367 -18.14 -1.09 19.76
C ARG A 367 -17.05 -0.14 19.30
N ARG A 368 -15.90 -0.69 18.88
CA ARG A 368 -14.78 0.13 18.43
C ARG A 368 -15.01 0.64 17.04
N TRP A 369 -15.14 1.97 16.93
CA TRP A 369 -15.27 2.65 15.65
C TRP A 369 -13.97 2.58 14.82
N PRO A 370 -14.04 2.30 13.50
CA PRO A 370 -12.88 2.31 12.62
C PRO A 370 -12.18 3.68 12.62
N ARG A 371 -10.86 3.68 12.41
CA ARG A 371 -10.03 4.89 12.37
C ARG A 371 -9.39 5.10 11.02
N GLN A 372 -9.09 6.35 10.67
CA GLN A 372 -8.25 6.67 9.53
C GLN A 372 -6.79 6.57 9.93
N PHE A 373 -6.00 5.83 9.16
CA PHE A 373 -4.56 5.71 9.32
C PHE A 373 -3.79 5.74 7.99
N ALA A 374 -4.44 5.50 6.85
CA ALA A 374 -3.80 5.72 5.54
C ALA A 374 -3.37 7.21 5.41
N PRO A 375 -2.19 7.47 4.87
CA PRO A 375 -1.33 6.59 4.06
C PRO A 375 -0.48 5.57 4.82
N TYR A 376 -0.44 5.55 6.16
CA TYR A 376 0.33 4.57 6.92
C TYR A 376 -0.21 3.14 6.68
N HIS A 377 0.69 2.16 6.50
CA HIS A 377 0.34 0.78 6.19
C HIS A 377 0.50 -0.13 7.42
N LEU A 378 -0.62 -0.57 8.00
CA LEU A 378 -0.65 -1.57 9.07
C LEU A 378 -0.51 -2.98 8.47
N ARG A 379 0.72 -3.43 8.25
CA ARG A 379 1.03 -4.66 7.48
C ARG A 379 0.46 -5.92 8.10
N LEU A 380 0.57 -6.07 9.43
CA LEU A 380 0.00 -7.23 10.13
C LEU A 380 -1.53 -7.27 10.01
N ASP A 381 -2.20 -6.13 10.20
CA ASP A 381 -3.67 -6.03 10.09
C ASP A 381 -4.16 -6.42 8.68
N TRP A 382 -3.45 -5.98 7.64
CA TRP A 382 -3.74 -6.35 6.25
C TRP A 382 -3.57 -7.85 6.01
N MET A 383 -2.50 -8.45 6.54
CA MET A 383 -2.28 -9.89 6.39
C MET A 383 -3.29 -10.71 7.20
N MET A 384 -3.77 -10.21 8.34
CA MET A 384 -4.87 -10.83 9.09
C MET A 384 -6.18 -10.83 8.30
N TRP A 385 -6.46 -9.77 7.53
CA TRP A 385 -7.62 -9.76 6.64
C TRP A 385 -7.50 -10.81 5.54
N PHE A 386 -6.34 -10.95 4.91
CA PHE A 386 -6.11 -12.02 3.94
C PHE A 386 -6.25 -13.42 4.57
N ALA A 387 -5.71 -13.62 5.78
CA ALA A 387 -5.85 -14.88 6.51
C ALA A 387 -7.32 -15.24 6.78
N ALA A 388 -8.16 -14.23 7.04
CA ALA A 388 -9.60 -14.43 7.21
C ALA A 388 -10.33 -14.79 5.90
N LEU A 389 -9.81 -14.37 4.72
CA LEU A 389 -10.36 -14.76 3.41
C LEU A 389 -10.06 -16.23 3.08
N SER A 390 -8.84 -16.68 3.38
CA SER A 390 -8.42 -18.07 3.14
C SER A 390 -7.24 -18.44 4.04
N PRO A 391 -7.26 -19.62 4.65
CA PRO A 391 -6.11 -20.16 5.42
C PRO A 391 -4.81 -20.25 4.60
N ALA A 392 -4.90 -20.33 3.27
CA ALA A 392 -3.73 -20.33 2.39
C ALA A 392 -2.88 -19.06 2.51
N TYR A 393 -3.48 -17.93 2.87
CA TYR A 393 -2.76 -16.68 3.12
C TYR A 393 -2.14 -16.58 4.52
N ALA A 394 -2.56 -17.43 5.45
CA ALA A 394 -1.96 -17.49 6.79
C ALA A 394 -0.53 -18.04 6.73
N GLY A 395 -0.26 -19.02 5.86
CA GLY A 395 1.07 -19.59 5.67
C GLY A 395 1.83 -19.86 6.98
N PRO A 396 3.16 -19.96 6.93
CA PRO A 396 3.96 -20.21 8.13
C PRO A 396 3.96 -19.02 9.13
N TRP A 397 3.74 -17.77 8.65
CA TRP A 397 3.84 -16.59 9.48
C TRP A 397 2.81 -16.55 10.62
N PHE A 398 1.62 -17.14 10.42
CA PHE A 398 0.56 -17.09 11.43
C PHE A 398 0.88 -17.99 12.64
N ALA A 399 1.43 -19.17 12.40
CA ALA A 399 1.90 -20.04 13.49
C ALA A 399 3.02 -19.36 14.28
N THR A 400 4.00 -18.79 13.59
CA THR A 400 5.07 -18.00 14.23
C THR A 400 4.51 -16.80 15.01
N PHE A 401 3.45 -16.14 14.51
CA PHE A 401 2.79 -15.06 15.24
C PHE A 401 2.20 -15.56 16.58
N ALA A 402 1.51 -16.71 16.58
CA ALA A 402 1.01 -17.32 17.82
C ALA A 402 2.15 -17.67 18.80
N GLU A 403 3.25 -18.23 18.30
CA GLU A 403 4.46 -18.51 19.10
C GLU A 403 5.03 -17.23 19.72
N ARG A 404 5.12 -16.13 18.96
CA ARG A 404 5.63 -14.83 19.45
C ARG A 404 4.74 -14.23 20.53
N LEU A 405 3.43 -14.45 20.49
CA LEU A 405 2.50 -14.03 21.57
C LEU A 405 2.76 -14.84 22.84
N LEU A 406 2.99 -16.15 22.72
CA LEU A 406 3.33 -17.04 23.84
C LEU A 406 4.70 -16.71 24.46
N GLU A 407 5.64 -16.16 23.68
CA GLU A 407 6.97 -15.74 24.12
C GLU A 407 7.01 -14.31 24.70
N ASP A 408 5.89 -13.59 24.76
CA ASP A 408 5.83 -12.16 25.13
C ASP A 408 6.76 -11.29 24.27
N ASP A 409 6.87 -11.62 22.95
CA ASP A 409 7.78 -10.89 22.07
C ASP A 409 7.38 -9.43 21.93
N ARG A 410 8.18 -8.54 22.50
CA ARG A 410 7.91 -7.10 22.54
C ARG A 410 7.79 -6.47 21.14
N ALA A 411 8.51 -6.98 20.14
CA ALA A 411 8.44 -6.44 18.79
C ALA A 411 7.09 -6.72 18.17
N THR A 412 6.60 -7.95 18.31
CA THR A 412 5.28 -8.39 17.84
C THR A 412 4.15 -7.68 18.58
N LEU A 413 4.22 -7.60 19.91
CA LEU A 413 3.21 -6.93 20.73
C LEU A 413 3.06 -5.43 20.39
N ARG A 414 4.14 -4.76 19.98
CA ARG A 414 4.10 -3.36 19.51
C ARG A 414 3.30 -3.15 18.21
N LEU A 415 3.09 -4.20 17.41
CA LEU A 415 2.22 -4.12 16.23
C LEU A 415 0.75 -4.09 16.61
N LEU A 416 0.39 -4.64 17.76
CA LEU A 416 -0.97 -4.67 18.28
C LEU A 416 -1.33 -3.32 18.92
N ARG A 417 -2.62 -3.07 19.03
CA ARG A 417 -3.14 -1.95 19.81
C ARG A 417 -3.04 -2.21 21.29
N ARG A 418 -3.40 -3.44 21.70
CA ARG A 418 -3.43 -3.85 23.11
C ARG A 418 -3.17 -5.35 23.23
N SER A 419 -2.26 -5.70 24.13
CA SER A 419 -2.16 -7.05 24.68
C SER A 419 -3.05 -7.15 25.92
N PRO A 420 -3.84 -8.22 26.07
CA PRO A 420 -4.63 -8.44 27.29
C PRO A 420 -3.79 -8.94 28.47
N PHE A 421 -2.51 -9.25 28.23
CA PHE A 421 -1.57 -9.74 29.23
C PHE A 421 -0.55 -8.66 29.58
N PRO A 422 -0.19 -8.52 30.87
CA PRO A 422 0.87 -7.61 31.27
C PRO A 422 2.24 -8.08 30.77
N PRO A 423 3.19 -7.16 30.52
CA PRO A 423 4.57 -7.52 30.15
C PRO A 423 5.21 -8.48 31.13
N GLY A 424 5.84 -9.55 30.64
CA GLY A 424 6.49 -10.57 31.47
C GLY A 424 5.56 -11.66 32.01
N ALA A 425 4.25 -11.59 31.73
CA ALA A 425 3.28 -12.62 32.09
C ALA A 425 2.48 -13.05 30.85
N PRO A 426 3.13 -13.75 29.90
CA PRO A 426 2.46 -14.21 28.68
C PRO A 426 1.37 -15.24 28.97
N PRO A 427 0.43 -15.43 28.02
CA PRO A 427 -0.55 -16.49 28.12
C PRO A 427 0.13 -17.87 28.09
N ARG A 428 -0.50 -18.85 28.68
CA ARG A 428 -0.08 -20.26 28.58
C ARG A 428 -0.54 -20.88 27.25
N PHE A 429 -1.71 -20.46 26.77
CA PHE A 429 -2.26 -20.91 25.50
C PHE A 429 -2.73 -19.71 24.65
N VAL A 430 -2.58 -19.88 23.35
CA VAL A 430 -3.14 -18.98 22.33
C VAL A 430 -4.02 -19.80 21.40
N ARG A 431 -5.19 -19.27 21.05
CA ARG A 431 -6.07 -19.82 20.01
C ARG A 431 -6.51 -18.74 19.05
N ALA A 432 -7.08 -19.12 17.93
CA ALA A 432 -7.75 -18.18 17.03
C ALA A 432 -9.10 -18.73 16.59
N ARG A 433 -10.10 -17.85 16.52
CA ARG A 433 -11.46 -18.18 16.12
C ARG A 433 -11.88 -17.31 14.94
N LEU A 434 -12.62 -17.88 14.00
CA LEU A 434 -13.18 -17.17 12.86
C LEU A 434 -14.59 -16.70 13.20
N PHE A 435 -14.83 -15.41 13.01
CA PHE A 435 -16.12 -14.78 13.17
C PHE A 435 -16.60 -14.16 11.86
N ARG A 436 -17.91 -14.18 11.64
CA ARG A 436 -18.57 -13.34 10.65
C ARG A 436 -18.88 -12.01 11.28
N TYR A 437 -18.53 -10.92 10.59
CA TYR A 437 -18.84 -9.55 10.98
C TYR A 437 -19.82 -8.96 9.96
N ARG A 438 -20.78 -8.16 10.45
CA ARG A 438 -21.62 -7.30 9.62
C ARG A 438 -21.75 -5.93 10.27
N TYR A 439 -21.93 -4.92 9.50
CA TYR A 439 -22.33 -3.62 10.05
C TYR A 439 -23.70 -3.69 10.67
N THR A 440 -23.85 -3.04 11.82
CA THR A 440 -25.15 -2.85 12.45
C THR A 440 -26.01 -1.89 11.65
N THR A 441 -27.33 -2.09 11.69
CA THR A 441 -28.30 -1.11 11.17
C THR A 441 -28.32 0.15 12.03
N TRP A 442 -28.92 1.22 11.53
CA TRP A 442 -29.13 2.46 12.31
C TRP A 442 -29.84 2.24 13.65
N ARG A 443 -30.78 1.31 13.68
CA ARG A 443 -31.50 0.94 14.90
C ARG A 443 -30.61 0.21 15.88
N GLU A 444 -29.93 -0.84 15.44
CA GLU A 444 -29.00 -1.62 16.25
C GLU A 444 -27.87 -0.77 16.82
N LEU A 445 -27.31 0.16 15.99
CA LEU A 445 -26.29 1.10 16.45
C LEU A 445 -26.77 1.97 17.61
N ARG A 446 -28.01 2.48 17.55
CA ARG A 446 -28.59 3.30 18.63
C ARG A 446 -28.86 2.48 19.89
N GLU A 447 -29.31 1.23 19.72
CA GLU A 447 -29.66 0.34 20.85
C GLU A 447 -28.40 -0.21 21.55
N THR A 448 -27.35 -0.56 20.80
CA THR A 448 -26.18 -1.28 21.34
C THR A 448 -24.93 -0.41 21.48
N GLY A 449 -24.84 0.70 20.75
CA GLY A 449 -23.63 1.51 20.59
C GLY A 449 -22.52 0.82 19.81
N ALA A 450 -22.83 -0.32 19.16
CA ALA A 450 -21.87 -1.11 18.40
C ALA A 450 -22.02 -0.87 16.89
N CYS A 451 -20.93 -0.59 16.18
CA CYS A 451 -20.92 -0.46 14.73
C CYS A 451 -20.83 -1.81 14.01
N TRP A 452 -20.43 -2.86 14.72
CA TRP A 452 -20.37 -4.22 14.22
C TRP A 452 -21.23 -5.17 15.05
N GLU A 453 -21.78 -6.19 14.38
CA GLU A 453 -22.26 -7.42 14.98
C GLU A 453 -21.36 -8.56 14.54
N ARG A 454 -21.02 -9.47 15.45
CA ARG A 454 -20.19 -10.63 15.15
C ARG A 454 -20.85 -11.93 15.57
N THR A 455 -20.70 -12.96 14.74
CA THR A 455 -21.21 -14.31 14.99
C THR A 455 -20.07 -15.31 14.84
N TYR A 456 -19.89 -16.22 15.77
CA TYR A 456 -18.92 -17.29 15.69
C TYR A 456 -19.18 -18.21 14.49
N VAL A 457 -18.15 -18.59 13.77
CA VAL A 457 -18.22 -19.48 12.60
C VAL A 457 -17.57 -20.82 12.90
N ARG A 458 -16.28 -20.79 13.28
CA ARG A 458 -15.49 -21.99 13.58
C ARG A 458 -14.17 -21.64 14.26
N GLU A 459 -13.53 -22.67 14.79
CA GLU A 459 -12.13 -22.59 15.20
C GLU A 459 -11.24 -22.36 13.98
N TYR A 460 -10.21 -21.52 14.12
CA TYR A 460 -9.22 -21.21 13.09
C TYR A 460 -7.85 -21.78 13.44
N LEU A 461 -7.40 -21.61 14.68
CA LEU A 461 -6.24 -22.24 15.30
C LEU A 461 -6.65 -22.81 16.65
N PRO A 462 -6.50 -24.12 16.90
CA PRO A 462 -6.81 -24.70 18.21
C PRO A 462 -5.90 -24.15 19.31
N PRO A 463 -6.28 -24.30 20.59
CA PRO A 463 -5.42 -23.93 21.69
C PRO A 463 -4.02 -24.53 21.58
N THR A 464 -3.03 -23.66 21.46
CA THR A 464 -1.63 -24.02 21.21
C THR A 464 -0.76 -23.44 22.32
N ARG A 465 0.24 -24.19 22.78
CA ARG A 465 1.27 -23.77 23.75
C ARG A 465 2.67 -23.98 23.18
N LEU A 466 3.67 -23.36 23.79
CA LEU A 466 5.06 -23.61 23.43
C LEU A 466 5.43 -25.06 23.74
N THR A 467 6.02 -25.72 22.75
CA THR A 467 6.55 -27.10 22.91
C THR A 467 7.80 -27.03 23.82
N GLY A 468 7.78 -27.72 24.95
CA GLY A 468 8.93 -27.78 25.86
C GLY A 468 8.97 -26.69 26.95
N ALA A 469 7.89 -25.93 27.16
CA ALA A 469 7.78 -25.10 28.36
C ALA A 469 7.61 -26.04 29.58
N PRO A 470 8.51 -25.98 30.58
CA PRO A 470 8.28 -26.71 31.83
C PRO A 470 6.98 -26.18 32.47
N ASP A 471 6.20 -27.10 33.04
CA ASP A 471 5.07 -26.72 33.90
C ASP A 471 5.64 -25.82 34.98
N ARG A 472 5.33 -24.52 34.89
CA ARG A 472 5.68 -23.55 35.93
C ARG A 472 4.70 -23.79 37.07
N SER A 473 5.09 -24.72 37.96
CA SER A 473 4.45 -24.95 39.27
C SER A 473 4.60 -23.72 40.16
#